data_e4ea0f486807ff236eb959d1c95d477a
#
_entry.id   e4ea0f486807ff236eb959d1c95d477a
#
_cell.length_a   1.000
_cell.length_b   1.000
_cell.length_c   1.000
_cell.angle_alpha   90.00
_cell.angle_beta   90.00
_cell.angle_gamma   90.00
#
_symmetry.space_group_name_H-M   'P 1'
#
loop_
_entity.id
_entity.type
_entity.pdbx_description
1 polymer ?
#
loop_
_entity_poly.entity_id
_entity_poly.type
_entity_poly.pdbx_seq_one_letter_code
_entity_poly.pdbx_strand_id
1 'polypeptide(L)'
;MSGIRLCLAALLFCFGLIACSDQASAPAAGIAARSVGPIAAEKGQWREQDHWIPVEGTNEIILMRLCRPSGADAARLVVVNHGSPPNAAQRPIYAPWACDQRAISWFLTRGYAVALPLRRGYGASGGTWAETFGSCRDPNFVSGGTETARDIRSALAYATSQPGIRRDGAVVVGQSAGGWGSLALAARNPPEVAAIVNMAGGRGGRVDNLPNNNCRADVLATSAGQFGQTARIPSLWIYTANDSFFSPSLAGAMHQNYVEAGGGAEFRALPAFGQDGHGLFTAAGGPQIWGPLVETFLANTLR
;
A
#
# COMPACT_ATOMS: atom_id res chain seq x y z
N MET A 1 85.95 -26.76 -17.91
CA MET A 1 86.15 -26.88 -19.38
C MET A 1 84.75 -26.84 -19.97
N SER A 2 84.40 -25.83 -20.64
CA SER A 2 83.31 -25.67 -21.60
C SER A 2 82.73 -24.27 -21.51
N GLY A 3 82.88 -23.59 -22.59
CA GLY A 3 82.68 -22.16 -22.77
C GLY A 3 81.28 -21.70 -22.85
N ILE A 4 81.16 -20.51 -22.34
CA ILE A 4 79.89 -19.74 -22.37
C ILE A 4 79.90 -18.90 -23.66
N ARG A 5 78.95 -19.07 -24.54
CA ARG A 5 78.67 -18.20 -25.67
C ARG A 5 77.63 -17.20 -25.32
N LEU A 6 77.97 -15.92 -25.31
CA LEU A 6 77.13 -14.76 -25.20
C LEU A 6 76.36 -14.55 -26.51
N CYS A 7 75.02 -14.55 -26.49
CA CYS A 7 74.23 -14.03 -27.60
C CYS A 7 73.60 -12.69 -27.16
N LEU A 8 74.03 -11.62 -27.82
CA LEU A 8 73.39 -10.29 -27.73
C LEU A 8 72.03 -10.37 -28.49
N ALA A 9 70.94 -10.12 -27.83
CA ALA A 9 69.66 -9.87 -28.48
C ALA A 9 69.33 -8.39 -28.42
N ALA A 10 69.24 -7.75 -29.60
CA ALA A 10 68.84 -6.36 -29.74
C ALA A 10 67.31 -6.22 -29.42
N LEU A 11 66.98 -5.35 -28.47
CA LEU A 11 65.61 -4.94 -28.18
C LEU A 11 65.24 -3.80 -29.14
N LEU A 12 64.37 -4.08 -30.10
CA LEU A 12 63.58 -3.10 -30.84
C LEU A 12 62.41 -2.61 -29.99
N PHE A 13 62.44 -1.34 -29.59
CA PHE A 13 61.26 -0.66 -28.97
C PHE A 13 60.30 -0.26 -30.07
N CYS A 14 59.18 -0.97 -30.18
CA CYS A 14 57.99 -0.51 -30.91
C CYS A 14 57.16 0.39 -29.99
N PHE A 15 57.15 1.71 -30.21
CA PHE A 15 56.19 2.62 -29.64
C PHE A 15 54.83 2.36 -30.27
N GLY A 16 53.97 1.59 -29.60
CA GLY A 16 52.54 1.49 -29.93
C GLY A 16 51.81 2.71 -29.39
N LEU A 17 51.30 3.55 -30.28
CA LEU A 17 50.34 4.59 -29.94
C LEU A 17 49.04 3.93 -29.50
N ILE A 18 48.78 3.95 -28.18
CA ILE A 18 47.47 3.57 -27.62
C ILE A 18 46.56 4.76 -27.90
N ALA A 19 45.70 4.65 -28.92
CA ALA A 19 44.59 5.55 -29.13
C ALA A 19 43.57 5.25 -28.01
N CYS A 20 43.47 6.14 -27.02
CA CYS A 20 42.32 6.17 -26.10
C CYS A 20 41.07 6.52 -26.92
N SER A 21 40.27 5.52 -27.27
CA SER A 21 38.92 5.77 -27.74
C SER A 21 38.07 6.21 -26.53
N ASP A 22 37.73 7.50 -26.47
CA ASP A 22 36.66 8.01 -25.63
C ASP A 22 35.37 7.27 -26.01
N GLN A 23 35.04 6.20 -25.29
CA GLN A 23 33.69 5.68 -25.29
C GLN A 23 32.83 6.70 -24.57
N ALA A 24 32.23 7.60 -25.33
CA ALA A 24 31.12 8.42 -24.84
C ALA A 24 30.06 7.46 -24.28
N SER A 25 29.91 7.44 -22.96
CA SER A 25 28.84 6.74 -22.28
C SER A 25 27.50 7.22 -22.86
N ALA A 26 26.75 6.32 -23.51
CA ALA A 26 25.42 6.65 -23.96
C ALA A 26 24.64 7.21 -22.74
N PRO A 27 23.95 8.34 -22.88
CA PRO A 27 23.13 8.86 -21.79
C PRO A 27 22.15 7.76 -21.38
N ALA A 28 22.12 7.43 -20.09
CA ALA A 28 21.09 6.54 -19.51
C ALA A 28 19.75 7.02 -20.04
N ALA A 29 18.98 6.11 -20.65
CA ALA A 29 17.66 6.44 -21.19
C ALA A 29 16.87 7.15 -20.09
N GLY A 30 16.67 8.45 -20.24
CA GLY A 30 15.99 9.28 -19.27
C GLY A 30 14.63 8.68 -19.05
N ILE A 31 14.28 8.39 -17.79
CA ILE A 31 12.91 8.02 -17.40
C ILE A 31 12.06 9.17 -17.91
N ALA A 32 11.23 8.92 -18.92
CA ALA A 32 10.31 9.92 -19.46
C ALA A 32 9.55 10.53 -18.29
N ALA A 33 9.55 11.86 -18.19
CA ALA A 33 8.89 12.56 -17.09
C ALA A 33 7.43 12.10 -17.04
N ARG A 34 7.00 11.49 -15.94
CA ARG A 34 5.63 11.02 -15.76
C ARG A 34 4.73 12.23 -15.64
N SER A 35 3.77 12.38 -16.55
CA SER A 35 2.77 13.45 -16.49
C SER A 35 1.60 13.01 -15.61
N VAL A 36 1.16 13.87 -14.69
CA VAL A 36 -0.04 13.65 -13.90
C VAL A 36 -1.25 13.54 -14.82
N GLY A 37 -2.06 12.52 -14.63
CA GLY A 37 -3.25 12.26 -15.44
C GLY A 37 -3.40 10.80 -15.84
N PRO A 38 -4.39 10.49 -16.67
CA PRO A 38 -4.61 9.15 -17.19
C PRO A 38 -3.46 8.73 -18.11
N ILE A 39 -3.05 7.47 -18.00
CA ILE A 39 -1.95 6.89 -18.79
C ILE A 39 -2.45 6.38 -20.15
N ALA A 40 -3.69 5.86 -20.15
CA ALA A 40 -4.33 5.28 -21.33
C ALA A 40 -5.84 5.46 -21.28
N ALA A 41 -6.54 5.08 -22.36
CA ALA A 41 -8.00 5.06 -22.38
C ALA A 41 -8.58 4.04 -21.39
N GLU A 42 -9.82 4.27 -20.98
CA GLU A 42 -10.59 3.32 -20.17
C GLU A 42 -10.79 1.99 -20.91
N LYS A 43 -10.81 0.88 -20.16
CA LYS A 43 -11.01 -0.45 -20.72
C LYS A 43 -11.95 -1.33 -19.87
N GLY A 44 -12.59 -2.28 -20.54
CA GLY A 44 -13.44 -3.30 -19.91
C GLY A 44 -14.72 -2.74 -19.28
N GLN A 45 -15.51 -3.67 -18.71
CA GLN A 45 -16.82 -3.36 -18.11
C GLN A 45 -16.75 -2.40 -16.91
N TRP A 46 -15.61 -2.36 -16.22
CA TRP A 46 -15.38 -1.51 -15.04
C TRP A 46 -14.66 -0.21 -15.39
N ARG A 47 -14.58 0.16 -16.66
CA ARG A 47 -13.92 1.39 -17.12
C ARG A 47 -12.56 1.58 -16.45
N GLU A 48 -11.77 0.49 -16.36
CA GLU A 48 -10.46 0.45 -15.72
C GLU A 48 -9.51 1.42 -16.40
N GLN A 49 -8.88 2.29 -15.63
CA GLN A 49 -7.93 3.26 -16.13
C GLN A 49 -6.81 3.49 -15.12
N ASP A 50 -5.57 3.45 -15.58
CA ASP A 50 -4.41 3.78 -14.76
C ASP A 50 -4.05 5.26 -14.89
N HIS A 51 -3.67 5.88 -13.78
CA HIS A 51 -3.33 7.29 -13.66
C HIS A 51 -2.01 7.47 -12.95
N TRP A 52 -1.21 8.45 -13.37
CA TRP A 52 -0.17 9.01 -12.56
C TRP A 52 -0.76 10.12 -11.69
N ILE A 53 -0.56 10.04 -10.38
CA ILE A 53 -1.11 11.01 -9.42
C ILE A 53 0.01 11.62 -8.57
N PRO A 54 -0.06 12.92 -8.25
CA PRO A 54 0.94 13.57 -7.41
C PRO A 54 0.78 13.14 -5.95
N VAL A 55 1.89 13.04 -5.23
CA VAL A 55 1.89 12.81 -3.78
C VAL A 55 1.97 14.15 -3.05
N GLU A 56 0.97 14.41 -2.19
CA GLU A 56 0.82 15.67 -1.46
C GLU A 56 2.08 16.05 -0.68
N GLY A 57 2.55 17.28 -0.87
CA GLY A 57 3.72 17.83 -0.16
C GLY A 57 5.05 17.24 -0.59
N THR A 58 5.12 16.57 -1.76
CA THR A 58 6.35 16.01 -2.33
C THR A 58 6.42 16.30 -3.83
N ASN A 59 7.56 15.98 -4.46
CA ASN A 59 7.69 15.97 -5.93
C ASN A 59 7.48 14.57 -6.52
N GLU A 60 6.97 13.62 -5.73
CA GLU A 60 6.80 12.24 -6.16
C GLU A 60 5.44 12.02 -6.83
N ILE A 61 5.41 11.06 -7.73
CA ILE A 61 4.23 10.65 -8.50
C ILE A 61 4.07 9.15 -8.34
N ILE A 62 2.88 8.70 -7.97
CA ILE A 62 2.54 7.28 -7.82
C ILE A 62 1.51 6.83 -8.85
N LEU A 63 1.49 5.53 -9.13
CA LEU A 63 0.48 4.91 -9.95
C LEU A 63 -0.80 4.71 -9.13
N MET A 64 -1.95 5.00 -9.73
CA MET A 64 -3.25 4.66 -9.18
C MET A 64 -4.13 4.05 -10.28
N ARG A 65 -4.74 2.91 -10.02
CA ARG A 65 -5.81 2.36 -10.85
C ARG A 65 -7.16 2.88 -10.39
N LEU A 66 -7.98 3.33 -11.32
CA LEU A 66 -9.35 3.74 -11.08
C LEU A 66 -10.29 2.79 -11.82
N CYS A 67 -11.22 2.18 -11.07
CA CYS A 67 -12.27 1.32 -11.58
C CYS A 67 -13.61 2.03 -11.35
N ARG A 68 -14.46 2.07 -12.36
CA ARG A 68 -15.75 2.76 -12.30
C ARG A 68 -16.87 1.84 -12.73
N PRO A 69 -18.02 1.80 -12.02
CA PRO A 69 -19.20 1.09 -12.50
C PRO A 69 -19.74 1.75 -13.76
N SER A 70 -20.50 1.01 -14.55
CA SER A 70 -21.28 1.57 -15.64
C SER A 70 -22.44 2.40 -15.05
N GLY A 71 -22.76 3.53 -15.68
CA GLY A 71 -23.84 4.43 -15.26
C GLY A 71 -23.46 5.89 -15.42
N ALA A 72 -24.48 6.75 -15.37
CA ALA A 72 -24.31 8.20 -15.57
C ALA A 72 -24.18 8.97 -14.23
N ASP A 73 -24.62 8.38 -13.12
CA ASP A 73 -24.60 9.04 -11.82
C ASP A 73 -23.21 9.05 -11.19
N ALA A 74 -22.94 10.06 -10.38
CA ALA A 74 -21.70 10.15 -9.65
C ALA A 74 -21.62 9.05 -8.58
N ALA A 75 -20.65 8.14 -8.72
CA ALA A 75 -20.43 7.03 -7.81
C ALA A 75 -19.74 7.49 -6.53
N ARG A 76 -20.11 6.89 -5.37
CA ARG A 76 -19.36 7.04 -4.14
C ARG A 76 -18.00 6.34 -4.28
N LEU A 77 -16.95 6.97 -3.77
CA LEU A 77 -15.60 6.43 -3.87
C LEU A 77 -15.28 5.45 -2.74
N VAL A 78 -14.61 4.36 -3.10
CA VAL A 78 -13.86 3.51 -2.18
C VAL A 78 -12.38 3.59 -2.54
N VAL A 79 -11.51 3.94 -1.61
CA VAL A 79 -10.04 3.87 -1.79
C VAL A 79 -9.55 2.59 -1.11
N VAL A 80 -9.06 1.63 -1.89
CA VAL A 80 -8.61 0.33 -1.38
C VAL A 80 -7.08 0.27 -1.38
N ASN A 81 -6.51 0.05 -0.20
CA ASN A 81 -5.09 0.15 0.07
C ASN A 81 -4.47 -1.23 0.32
N HIS A 82 -3.47 -1.58 -0.48
CA HIS A 82 -2.78 -2.87 -0.41
C HIS A 82 -1.92 -3.04 0.86
N GLY A 83 -1.64 -4.28 1.24
CA GLY A 83 -0.67 -4.62 2.26
C GLY A 83 0.78 -4.38 1.83
N SER A 84 1.73 -4.76 2.68
CA SER A 84 3.16 -4.76 2.37
C SER A 84 3.66 -6.21 2.40
N PRO A 85 4.43 -6.68 1.41
CA PRO A 85 5.00 -8.01 1.46
C PRO A 85 6.03 -8.09 2.61
N PRO A 86 6.14 -9.24 3.29
CA PRO A 86 7.15 -9.41 4.34
C PRO A 86 8.58 -9.32 3.79
N ASN A 87 8.80 -9.75 2.54
CA ASN A 87 10.09 -9.61 1.87
C ASN A 87 10.16 -8.31 1.05
N ALA A 88 11.10 -7.43 1.39
CA ALA A 88 11.33 -6.17 0.69
C ALA A 88 11.58 -6.33 -0.82
N ALA A 89 12.23 -7.43 -1.25
CA ALA A 89 12.51 -7.73 -2.65
C ALA A 89 11.24 -7.93 -3.50
N GLN A 90 10.09 -8.15 -2.87
CA GLN A 90 8.81 -8.28 -3.56
C GLN A 90 8.13 -6.93 -3.83
N ARG A 91 8.57 -5.83 -3.23
CA ARG A 91 7.94 -4.50 -3.44
C ARG A 91 8.03 -4.03 -4.90
N PRO A 92 9.16 -4.17 -5.62
CA PRO A 92 9.27 -3.71 -7.01
C PRO A 92 8.34 -4.42 -8.00
N ILE A 93 7.85 -5.61 -7.68
CA ILE A 93 6.95 -6.38 -8.55
C ILE A 93 5.46 -6.22 -8.17
N TYR A 94 5.16 -5.41 -7.17
CA TYR A 94 3.77 -5.14 -6.81
C TYR A 94 3.05 -4.41 -7.95
N ALA A 95 1.78 -4.75 -8.14
CA ALA A 95 0.91 -4.11 -9.10
C ALA A 95 -0.45 -3.78 -8.44
N PRO A 96 -1.19 -2.78 -8.92
CA PRO A 96 -2.56 -2.55 -8.47
C PRO A 96 -3.41 -3.80 -8.74
N TRP A 97 -4.30 -4.13 -7.82
CA TRP A 97 -5.27 -5.19 -8.08
C TRP A 97 -6.11 -4.88 -9.32
N ALA A 98 -6.54 -5.92 -10.04
CA ALA A 98 -7.43 -5.77 -11.17
C ALA A 98 -8.84 -5.39 -10.70
N CYS A 99 -9.59 -4.68 -11.54
CA CYS A 99 -10.96 -4.27 -11.22
C CYS A 99 -11.93 -5.46 -11.08
N ASP A 100 -11.65 -6.59 -11.72
CA ASP A 100 -12.42 -7.84 -11.61
C ASP A 100 -11.98 -8.74 -10.44
N GLN A 101 -10.92 -8.36 -9.70
CA GLN A 101 -10.55 -9.06 -8.48
C GLN A 101 -11.74 -9.04 -7.51
N ARG A 102 -12.04 -10.18 -6.89
CA ARG A 102 -13.30 -10.40 -6.15
C ARG A 102 -13.60 -9.37 -5.07
N ALA A 103 -12.59 -8.93 -4.31
CA ALA A 103 -12.77 -7.90 -3.29
C ALA A 103 -13.08 -6.54 -3.91
N ILE A 104 -12.51 -6.24 -5.08
CA ILE A 104 -12.72 -4.97 -5.79
C ILE A 104 -14.08 -4.97 -6.48
N SER A 105 -14.39 -6.03 -7.21
CA SER A 105 -15.68 -6.17 -7.90
C SER A 105 -16.87 -6.21 -6.94
N TRP A 106 -16.66 -6.63 -5.67
CA TRP A 106 -17.68 -6.57 -4.63
C TRP A 106 -18.19 -5.14 -4.38
N PHE A 107 -17.30 -4.15 -4.39
CA PHE A 107 -17.68 -2.73 -4.30
C PHE A 107 -18.27 -2.21 -5.61
N LEU A 108 -17.66 -2.56 -6.75
CA LEU A 108 -18.11 -2.09 -8.07
C LEU A 108 -19.54 -2.54 -8.39
N THR A 109 -19.90 -3.79 -8.06
CA THR A 109 -21.25 -4.32 -8.26
C THR A 109 -22.30 -3.65 -7.34
N ARG A 110 -21.84 -2.92 -6.32
CA ARG A 110 -22.70 -2.12 -5.42
C ARG A 110 -22.72 -0.63 -5.78
N GLY A 111 -22.21 -0.28 -6.97
CA GLY A 111 -22.24 1.09 -7.49
C GLY A 111 -21.13 2.02 -6.96
N TYR A 112 -20.14 1.49 -6.23
CA TYR A 112 -18.98 2.30 -5.84
C TYR A 112 -17.97 2.41 -6.98
N ALA A 113 -17.32 3.56 -7.12
CA ALA A 113 -16.05 3.64 -7.83
C ALA A 113 -14.92 3.21 -6.88
N VAL A 114 -13.87 2.58 -7.43
CA VAL A 114 -12.76 2.08 -6.61
C VAL A 114 -11.44 2.64 -7.10
N ALA A 115 -10.69 3.31 -6.22
CA ALA A 115 -9.33 3.76 -6.45
C ALA A 115 -8.33 2.82 -5.73
N LEU A 116 -7.30 2.40 -6.46
CA LEU A 116 -6.30 1.42 -6.04
C LEU A 116 -4.91 2.06 -6.16
N PRO A 117 -4.49 2.89 -5.20
CA PRO A 117 -3.16 3.47 -5.22
C PRO A 117 -2.09 2.40 -5.01
N LEU A 118 -1.04 2.46 -5.83
CA LEU A 118 0.20 1.74 -5.63
C LEU A 118 1.16 2.72 -4.95
N ARG A 119 1.37 2.55 -3.65
CA ARG A 119 2.07 3.55 -2.83
C ARG A 119 3.56 3.67 -3.19
N ARG A 120 4.22 4.72 -2.69
CA ARG A 120 5.66 4.98 -2.90
C ARG A 120 6.51 3.78 -2.50
N GLY A 121 7.50 3.44 -3.34
CA GLY A 121 8.39 2.28 -3.16
C GLY A 121 7.83 0.95 -3.63
N TYR A 122 6.64 0.94 -4.25
CA TYR A 122 6.03 -0.27 -4.80
C TYR A 122 5.91 -0.20 -6.32
N GLY A 123 6.28 -1.29 -6.98
CA GLY A 123 6.08 -1.53 -8.40
C GLY A 123 6.37 -0.32 -9.29
N ALA A 124 5.44 0.00 -10.19
CA ALA A 124 5.58 1.09 -11.14
C ALA A 124 5.63 2.49 -10.48
N SER A 125 5.12 2.67 -9.27
CA SER A 125 5.28 3.93 -8.54
C SER A 125 6.76 4.21 -8.27
N GLY A 126 7.52 3.17 -7.90
CA GLY A 126 8.96 3.30 -7.67
C GLY A 126 9.29 4.25 -6.51
N GLY A 127 10.47 4.85 -6.59
CA GLY A 127 10.95 5.76 -5.55
C GLY A 127 11.41 5.06 -4.26
N THR A 128 11.69 5.84 -3.24
CA THR A 128 12.05 5.32 -1.92
C THR A 128 10.81 4.79 -1.20
N TRP A 129 10.96 3.65 -0.53
CA TRP A 129 9.89 3.13 0.32
C TRP A 129 9.65 4.05 1.52
N ALA A 130 8.59 4.85 1.45
CA ALA A 130 8.30 5.90 2.41
C ALA A 130 7.74 5.37 3.74
N GLU A 131 7.12 4.18 3.73
CA GLU A 131 6.39 3.60 4.87
C GLU A 131 7.33 2.89 5.88
N THR A 132 8.59 3.24 5.92
CA THR A 132 9.53 2.65 6.90
C THR A 132 9.11 3.01 8.33
N PHE A 133 9.28 2.07 9.23
CA PHE A 133 9.10 2.28 10.66
C PHE A 133 10.42 2.18 11.44
N GLY A 134 11.56 2.16 10.74
CA GLY A 134 12.89 2.00 11.35
C GLY A 134 13.24 0.54 11.62
N SER A 135 13.85 0.29 12.75
CA SER A 135 14.29 -1.06 13.18
C SER A 135 13.34 -1.68 14.19
N CYS A 136 13.36 -3.02 14.32
CA CYS A 136 12.59 -3.71 15.36
C CYS A 136 13.05 -3.38 16.80
N ARG A 137 14.25 -2.86 16.97
CA ARG A 137 14.70 -2.42 18.31
C ARG A 137 13.98 -1.15 18.77
N ASP A 138 13.76 -0.23 17.85
CA ASP A 138 13.13 1.07 18.11
C ASP A 138 12.23 1.45 16.92
N PRO A 139 11.04 0.83 16.80
CA PRO A 139 10.16 1.08 15.68
C PRO A 139 9.30 2.33 15.88
N ASN A 140 9.19 3.16 14.85
CA ASN A 140 8.24 4.25 14.78
C ASN A 140 7.07 3.90 13.86
N PHE A 141 6.11 3.14 14.36
CA PHE A 141 4.94 2.70 13.60
C PHE A 141 4.01 3.85 13.21
N VAL A 142 3.99 4.93 14.01
CA VAL A 142 3.21 6.14 13.69
C VAL A 142 3.74 6.82 12.45
N SER A 143 5.07 6.98 12.34
CA SER A 143 5.70 7.55 11.14
C SER A 143 5.38 6.74 9.88
N GLY A 144 5.56 5.42 9.94
CA GLY A 144 5.22 4.54 8.81
C GLY A 144 3.73 4.62 8.41
N GLY A 145 2.83 4.69 9.39
CA GLY A 145 1.39 4.89 9.15
C GLY A 145 1.09 6.25 8.53
N THR A 146 1.76 7.30 8.99
CA THR A 146 1.60 8.67 8.49
C THR A 146 2.02 8.81 7.03
N GLU A 147 3.11 8.20 6.62
CA GLU A 147 3.54 8.21 5.22
C GLU A 147 2.60 7.37 4.33
N THR A 148 2.10 6.22 4.83
CA THR A 148 1.04 5.48 4.14
C THR A 148 -0.22 6.33 3.98
N ALA A 149 -0.66 7.03 5.02
CA ALA A 149 -1.81 7.91 4.99
C ALA A 149 -1.65 9.09 4.00
N ARG A 150 -0.43 9.58 3.78
CA ARG A 150 -0.14 10.61 2.78
C ARG A 150 -0.45 10.12 1.36
N ASP A 151 0.00 8.92 1.01
CA ASP A 151 -0.27 8.34 -0.30
C ASP A 151 -1.77 8.04 -0.50
N ILE A 152 -2.44 7.53 0.55
CA ILE A 152 -3.91 7.33 0.56
C ILE A 152 -4.64 8.65 0.37
N ARG A 153 -4.24 9.71 1.06
CA ARG A 153 -4.83 11.04 0.94
C ARG A 153 -4.67 11.61 -0.49
N SER A 154 -3.51 11.40 -1.08
CA SER A 154 -3.24 11.82 -2.46
C SER A 154 -4.16 11.12 -3.46
N ALA A 155 -4.37 9.80 -3.28
CA ALA A 155 -5.30 9.05 -4.10
C ALA A 155 -6.75 9.50 -3.92
N LEU A 156 -7.16 9.75 -2.67
CA LEU A 156 -8.49 10.28 -2.33
C LEU A 156 -8.72 11.62 -3.04
N ALA A 157 -7.82 12.59 -2.87
CA ALA A 157 -7.94 13.92 -3.45
C ALA A 157 -7.98 13.91 -4.97
N TYR A 158 -7.12 13.08 -5.60
CA TYR A 158 -7.13 12.96 -7.06
C TYR A 158 -8.38 12.25 -7.56
N ALA A 159 -8.79 11.13 -6.96
CA ALA A 159 -9.96 10.37 -7.42
C ALA A 159 -11.27 11.17 -7.28
N THR A 160 -11.44 11.92 -6.18
CA THR A 160 -12.63 12.77 -5.97
C THR A 160 -12.68 13.98 -6.92
N SER A 161 -11.56 14.34 -7.57
CA SER A 161 -11.54 15.37 -8.63
C SER A 161 -11.97 14.84 -10.00
N GLN A 162 -12.07 13.51 -10.17
CA GLN A 162 -12.40 12.91 -11.46
C GLN A 162 -13.90 13.00 -11.77
N PRO A 163 -14.30 13.17 -13.04
CA PRO A 163 -15.70 13.17 -13.45
C PRO A 163 -16.42 11.87 -13.04
N GLY A 164 -17.68 11.99 -12.61
CA GLY A 164 -18.50 10.85 -12.22
C GLY A 164 -18.16 10.24 -10.87
N ILE A 165 -17.35 10.90 -10.04
CA ILE A 165 -17.05 10.49 -8.66
C ILE A 165 -17.55 11.56 -7.68
N ARG A 166 -18.23 11.13 -6.62
CA ARG A 166 -18.68 12.02 -5.56
C ARG A 166 -17.50 12.54 -4.76
N ARG A 167 -17.57 13.80 -4.37
CA ARG A 167 -16.52 14.47 -3.58
C ARG A 167 -16.59 14.20 -2.08
N ASP A 168 -17.71 13.65 -1.62
CA ASP A 168 -18.02 13.42 -0.21
C ASP A 168 -18.33 11.96 0.07
N GLY A 169 -18.24 11.59 1.33
CA GLY A 169 -18.69 10.30 1.82
C GLY A 169 -17.84 9.11 1.33
N ALA A 170 -16.56 9.33 1.00
CA ALA A 170 -15.68 8.26 0.59
C ALA A 170 -15.47 7.23 1.72
N VAL A 171 -15.27 5.97 1.33
CA VAL A 171 -14.88 4.88 2.22
C VAL A 171 -13.41 4.54 1.97
N VAL A 172 -12.63 4.38 3.01
CA VAL A 172 -11.23 3.95 2.90
C VAL A 172 -11.09 2.54 3.47
N VAL A 173 -10.68 1.62 2.63
CA VAL A 173 -10.46 0.21 2.98
C VAL A 173 -8.97 -0.07 2.92
N GLY A 174 -8.40 -0.68 3.94
CA GLY A 174 -7.00 -1.04 3.94
C GLY A 174 -6.75 -2.45 4.46
N GLN A 175 -5.89 -3.18 3.77
CA GLN A 175 -5.43 -4.50 4.19
C GLN A 175 -4.02 -4.41 4.74
N SER A 176 -3.75 -5.02 5.92
CA SER A 176 -2.42 -5.11 6.52
C SER A 176 -1.77 -3.71 6.70
N ALA A 177 -0.63 -3.45 6.08
CA ALA A 177 0.01 -2.13 6.07
C ALA A 177 -0.90 -1.01 5.54
N GLY A 178 -1.76 -1.31 4.56
CA GLY A 178 -2.77 -0.36 4.08
C GLY A 178 -3.85 -0.09 5.12
N GLY A 179 -4.25 -1.09 5.92
CA GLY A 179 -5.14 -0.93 7.07
C GLY A 179 -4.54 -0.01 8.12
N TRP A 180 -3.27 -0.21 8.46
CA TRP A 180 -2.52 0.67 9.38
C TRP A 180 -2.50 2.13 8.90
N GLY A 181 -2.22 2.34 7.60
CA GLY A 181 -2.26 3.68 6.99
C GLY A 181 -3.66 4.29 6.97
N SER A 182 -4.71 3.47 6.85
CA SER A 182 -6.11 3.94 6.91
C SER A 182 -6.47 4.44 8.31
N LEU A 183 -5.95 3.83 9.38
CA LEU A 183 -6.11 4.32 10.76
C LEU A 183 -5.35 5.63 10.98
N ALA A 184 -4.13 5.74 10.45
CA ALA A 184 -3.37 6.98 10.48
C ALA A 184 -4.06 8.11 9.69
N LEU A 185 -4.76 7.79 8.60
CA LEU A 185 -5.60 8.74 7.87
C LEU A 185 -6.81 9.16 8.70
N ALA A 186 -7.48 8.22 9.39
CA ALA A 186 -8.61 8.51 10.27
C ALA A 186 -8.23 9.53 11.35
N ALA A 187 -7.01 9.47 11.88
CA ALA A 187 -6.48 10.42 12.86
C ALA A 187 -6.37 11.88 12.33
N ARG A 188 -6.37 12.06 11.01
CA ARG A 188 -6.35 13.38 10.33
C ARG A 188 -7.74 13.91 10.01
N ASN A 189 -8.78 13.10 10.16
CA ASN A 189 -10.19 13.43 9.91
C ASN A 189 -10.45 14.15 8.58
N PRO A 190 -10.02 13.64 7.42
CA PRO A 190 -10.31 14.28 6.14
C PRO A 190 -11.84 14.34 5.94
N PRO A 191 -12.41 15.52 5.64
CA PRO A 191 -13.85 15.71 5.60
C PRO A 191 -14.55 14.92 4.48
N GLU A 192 -13.79 14.49 3.48
CA GLU A 192 -14.30 13.69 2.36
C GLU A 192 -14.55 12.22 2.74
N VAL A 193 -13.99 11.75 3.87
CA VAL A 193 -14.07 10.34 4.30
C VAL A 193 -15.15 10.16 5.35
N ALA A 194 -16.10 9.28 5.07
CA ALA A 194 -17.18 8.95 5.99
C ALA A 194 -16.93 7.68 6.82
N ALA A 195 -16.11 6.74 6.32
CA ALA A 195 -15.91 5.44 6.98
C ALA A 195 -14.52 4.85 6.66
N ILE A 196 -13.99 4.11 7.64
CA ILE A 196 -12.76 3.30 7.49
C ILE A 196 -13.13 1.81 7.66
N VAL A 197 -12.57 0.95 6.78
CA VAL A 197 -12.61 -0.51 6.96
C VAL A 197 -11.18 -1.02 7.06
N ASN A 198 -10.82 -1.51 8.23
CA ASN A 198 -9.49 -2.02 8.55
C ASN A 198 -9.50 -3.56 8.50
N MET A 199 -8.91 -4.13 7.43
CA MET A 199 -8.78 -5.56 7.19
C MET A 199 -7.41 -6.04 7.67
N ALA A 200 -7.34 -6.64 8.86
CA ALA A 200 -6.11 -7.18 9.44
C ALA A 200 -4.95 -6.15 9.43
N GLY A 201 -5.22 -4.90 9.79
CA GLY A 201 -4.26 -3.81 9.71
C GLY A 201 -3.18 -3.88 10.77
N GLY A 202 -1.95 -3.53 10.39
CA GLY A 202 -0.80 -3.49 11.29
C GLY A 202 0.52 -3.38 10.54
N ARG A 203 1.61 -3.38 11.30
CA ARG A 203 2.99 -3.27 10.81
C ARG A 203 3.94 -4.19 11.57
N GLY A 204 5.07 -4.57 10.96
CA GLY A 204 6.13 -5.34 11.61
C GLY A 204 5.74 -6.77 11.97
N GLY A 205 4.74 -7.35 11.31
CA GLY A 205 4.39 -8.75 11.47
C GLY A 205 5.32 -9.70 10.72
N ARG A 206 5.41 -10.96 11.18
CA ARG A 206 6.22 -12.05 10.58
C ARG A 206 7.71 -11.73 10.47
N VAL A 207 8.29 -11.16 11.49
CA VAL A 207 9.76 -11.03 11.60
C VAL A 207 10.39 -12.41 11.40
N ASP A 208 11.46 -12.48 10.62
CA ASP A 208 12.14 -13.72 10.23
C ASP A 208 11.21 -14.75 9.55
N ASN A 209 10.12 -14.25 8.95
CA ASN A 209 9.06 -15.06 8.33
C ASN A 209 8.34 -16.03 9.28
N LEU A 210 8.43 -15.82 10.58
CA LEU A 210 7.78 -16.65 11.59
C LEU A 210 6.37 -16.13 11.91
N PRO A 211 5.33 -16.98 11.95
CA PRO A 211 3.98 -16.58 12.30
C PRO A 211 3.93 -15.92 13.68
N ASN A 212 3.22 -14.79 13.77
CA ASN A 212 3.03 -14.01 14.99
C ASN A 212 4.32 -13.54 15.69
N ASN A 213 5.48 -13.63 15.02
CA ASN A 213 6.69 -12.97 15.46
C ASN A 213 6.62 -11.49 15.05
N ASN A 214 6.20 -10.64 15.98
CA ASN A 214 5.96 -9.22 15.74
C ASN A 214 7.12 -8.37 16.24
N CYS A 215 7.48 -7.39 15.43
CA CYS A 215 8.41 -6.32 15.81
C CYS A 215 7.77 -5.44 16.89
N ARG A 216 8.14 -5.60 18.17
CA ARG A 216 7.63 -4.81 19.28
C ARG A 216 6.09 -4.69 19.26
N ALA A 217 5.41 -5.79 19.51
CA ALA A 217 3.93 -5.85 19.57
C ALA A 217 3.33 -4.84 20.55
N ASP A 218 4.02 -4.58 21.66
CA ASP A 218 3.69 -3.57 22.66
C ASP A 218 3.66 -2.15 22.08
N VAL A 219 4.69 -1.78 21.31
CA VAL A 219 4.79 -0.47 20.66
C VAL A 219 3.74 -0.35 19.54
N LEU A 220 3.46 -1.43 18.80
CA LEU A 220 2.42 -1.41 17.77
C LEU A 220 1.03 -1.16 18.39
N ALA A 221 0.72 -1.83 19.50
CA ALA A 221 -0.56 -1.65 20.19
C ALA A 221 -0.71 -0.22 20.73
N THR A 222 0.32 0.34 21.37
CA THR A 222 0.28 1.73 21.87
C THR A 222 0.23 2.77 20.74
N SER A 223 0.87 2.48 19.59
CA SER A 223 0.78 3.34 18.39
C SER A 223 -0.63 3.40 17.80
N ALA A 224 -1.42 2.32 17.91
CA ALA A 224 -2.83 2.37 17.54
C ALA A 224 -3.60 3.37 18.42
N GLY A 225 -3.33 3.40 19.73
CA GLY A 225 -3.87 4.39 20.65
C GLY A 225 -3.53 5.83 20.26
N GLN A 226 -2.30 6.09 19.79
CA GLN A 226 -1.94 7.43 19.31
C GLN A 226 -2.81 7.89 18.13
N PHE A 227 -3.18 7.01 17.21
CA PHE A 227 -4.16 7.34 16.17
C PHE A 227 -5.55 7.58 16.73
N GLY A 228 -5.98 6.78 17.73
CA GLY A 228 -7.27 6.92 18.38
C GLY A 228 -7.50 8.28 19.06
N GLN A 229 -6.44 8.93 19.56
CA GLN A 229 -6.55 10.23 20.25
C GLN A 229 -7.28 11.29 19.42
N THR A 230 -7.06 11.32 18.12
CA THR A 230 -7.63 12.33 17.24
C THR A 230 -8.65 11.78 16.24
N ALA A 231 -8.69 10.47 15.99
CA ALA A 231 -9.60 9.87 15.02
C ALA A 231 -11.08 10.02 15.45
N ARG A 232 -11.91 10.52 14.53
CA ARG A 232 -13.37 10.67 14.73
C ARG A 232 -14.19 9.99 13.65
N ILE A 233 -13.54 9.52 12.58
CA ILE A 233 -14.20 8.79 11.50
C ILE A 233 -14.51 7.38 11.99
N PRO A 234 -15.76 6.91 11.90
CA PRO A 234 -16.13 5.55 12.28
C PRO A 234 -15.30 4.50 11.54
N SER A 235 -14.85 3.47 12.25
CA SER A 235 -14.06 2.39 11.66
C SER A 235 -14.58 1.01 12.01
N LEU A 236 -14.49 0.07 11.05
CA LEU A 236 -14.75 -1.35 11.23
C LEU A 236 -13.44 -2.11 11.13
N TRP A 237 -13.10 -2.89 12.16
CA TRP A 237 -11.87 -3.69 12.21
C TRP A 237 -12.21 -5.17 12.12
N ILE A 238 -11.64 -5.86 11.15
CA ILE A 238 -11.89 -7.28 10.88
C ILE A 238 -10.60 -8.07 10.95
N TYR A 239 -10.53 -9.04 11.87
CA TYR A 239 -9.39 -9.95 12.03
C TYR A 239 -9.88 -11.39 12.19
N THR A 240 -9.04 -12.36 11.89
CA THR A 240 -9.34 -13.79 11.98
C THR A 240 -8.52 -14.47 13.08
N ALA A 241 -9.03 -15.58 13.60
CA ALA A 241 -8.40 -16.34 14.66
C ALA A 241 -7.02 -16.94 14.26
N ASN A 242 -6.80 -17.19 12.97
CA ASN A 242 -5.55 -17.74 12.44
C ASN A 242 -4.76 -16.75 11.58
N ASP A 243 -4.88 -15.45 11.86
CA ASP A 243 -4.02 -14.45 11.24
C ASP A 243 -2.55 -14.69 11.68
N SER A 244 -1.66 -14.94 10.70
CA SER A 244 -0.26 -15.24 10.99
C SER A 244 0.63 -14.02 11.17
N PHE A 245 0.09 -12.81 10.93
CA PHE A 245 0.79 -11.54 11.12
C PHE A 245 0.42 -10.87 12.44
N PHE A 246 -0.88 -10.82 12.75
CA PHE A 246 -1.39 -10.12 13.93
C PHE A 246 -2.35 -11.05 14.67
N SER A 247 -1.84 -11.71 15.72
CA SER A 247 -2.63 -12.64 16.53
C SER A 247 -3.90 -11.97 17.07
N PRO A 248 -4.95 -12.74 17.42
CA PRO A 248 -6.15 -12.20 18.02
C PRO A 248 -5.90 -11.33 19.25
N SER A 249 -4.91 -11.71 20.08
CA SER A 249 -4.51 -10.93 21.25
C SER A 249 -3.90 -9.58 20.90
N LEU A 250 -3.01 -9.54 19.89
CA LEU A 250 -2.42 -8.29 19.42
C LEU A 250 -3.46 -7.41 18.73
N ALA A 251 -4.31 -7.98 17.88
CA ALA A 251 -5.40 -7.26 17.23
C ALA A 251 -6.36 -6.64 18.25
N GLY A 252 -6.73 -7.40 19.29
CA GLY A 252 -7.54 -6.92 20.41
C GLY A 252 -6.87 -5.79 21.18
N ALA A 253 -5.56 -5.92 21.47
CA ALA A 253 -4.79 -4.87 22.18
C ALA A 253 -4.70 -3.58 21.36
N MET A 254 -4.45 -3.66 20.03
CA MET A 254 -4.46 -2.50 19.15
C MET A 254 -5.83 -1.81 19.15
N HIS A 255 -6.91 -2.57 19.01
CA HIS A 255 -8.27 -2.04 19.04
C HIS A 255 -8.60 -1.39 20.39
N GLN A 256 -8.29 -2.07 21.50
CA GLN A 256 -8.54 -1.56 22.85
C GLN A 256 -7.84 -0.21 23.06
N ASN A 257 -6.53 -0.12 22.75
CA ASN A 257 -5.79 1.14 22.89
C ASN A 257 -6.38 2.26 22.02
N TYR A 258 -6.81 1.93 20.79
CA TYR A 258 -7.44 2.90 19.89
C TYR A 258 -8.75 3.46 20.45
N VAL A 259 -9.62 2.59 20.98
CA VAL A 259 -10.93 2.98 21.54
C VAL A 259 -10.77 3.70 22.88
N GLU A 260 -9.91 3.23 23.77
CA GLU A 260 -9.62 3.89 25.06
C GLU A 260 -9.07 5.31 24.87
N ALA A 261 -8.34 5.54 23.77
CA ALA A 261 -7.85 6.86 23.41
C ALA A 261 -8.93 7.78 22.78
N GLY A 262 -10.14 7.28 22.52
CA GLY A 262 -11.29 8.03 21.99
C GLY A 262 -11.64 7.78 20.53
N GLY A 263 -10.96 6.85 19.85
CA GLY A 263 -11.27 6.46 18.47
C GLY A 263 -12.54 5.61 18.38
N GLY A 264 -13.40 5.91 17.40
CA GLY A 264 -14.62 5.13 17.14
C GLY A 264 -14.32 3.88 16.30
N ALA A 265 -14.41 2.68 16.88
CA ALA A 265 -14.15 1.44 16.17
C ALA A 265 -15.05 0.29 16.60
N GLU A 266 -15.65 -0.40 15.60
CA GLU A 266 -16.28 -1.70 15.79
C GLU A 266 -15.25 -2.81 15.53
N PHE A 267 -15.18 -3.82 16.39
CA PHE A 267 -14.27 -4.96 16.23
C PHE A 267 -15.02 -6.24 15.87
N ARG A 268 -14.57 -6.93 14.85
CA ARG A 268 -15.05 -8.23 14.40
C ARG A 268 -13.93 -9.25 14.43
N ALA A 269 -13.89 -10.05 15.50
CA ALA A 269 -13.06 -11.24 15.60
C ALA A 269 -13.76 -12.39 14.88
N LEU A 270 -13.19 -12.82 13.77
CA LEU A 270 -13.75 -13.91 12.96
C LEU A 270 -13.08 -15.26 13.30
N PRO A 271 -13.77 -16.38 13.08
CA PRO A 271 -13.14 -17.70 13.12
C PRO A 271 -11.94 -17.80 12.18
N ALA A 272 -11.20 -18.90 12.29
CA ALA A 272 -10.11 -19.22 11.37
C ALA A 272 -10.62 -19.28 9.92
N PHE A 273 -9.82 -18.72 8.99
CA PHE A 273 -10.13 -18.72 7.57
C PHE A 273 -8.96 -19.28 6.77
N GLY A 274 -9.22 -20.33 5.99
CA GLY A 274 -8.19 -20.97 5.16
C GLY A 274 -6.97 -21.40 5.96
N GLN A 275 -5.81 -21.39 5.32
CA GLN A 275 -4.53 -21.70 5.97
C GLN A 275 -3.98 -20.51 6.77
N ASP A 276 -4.25 -19.30 6.30
CA ASP A 276 -3.83 -18.04 6.93
C ASP A 276 -4.89 -16.98 6.70
N GLY A 277 -5.56 -16.61 7.78
CA GLY A 277 -6.66 -15.65 7.71
C GLY A 277 -6.23 -14.21 7.44
N HIS A 278 -4.92 -13.89 7.47
CA HIS A 278 -4.40 -12.57 7.08
C HIS A 278 -4.80 -12.17 5.66
N GLY A 279 -4.95 -13.16 4.77
CA GLY A 279 -5.37 -12.98 3.39
C GLY A 279 -6.87 -12.87 3.16
N LEU A 280 -7.71 -12.90 4.19
CA LEU A 280 -9.19 -12.94 4.09
C LEU A 280 -9.75 -11.92 3.09
N PHE A 281 -9.24 -10.70 3.06
CA PHE A 281 -9.78 -9.62 2.23
C PHE A 281 -9.83 -10.01 0.75
N THR A 282 -8.75 -10.53 0.20
CA THR A 282 -8.61 -10.82 -1.24
C THR A 282 -8.81 -12.28 -1.61
N ALA A 283 -8.87 -13.18 -0.62
CA ALA A 283 -8.97 -14.60 -0.86
C ALA A 283 -10.31 -15.03 -1.48
N ALA A 284 -10.31 -16.16 -2.16
CA ALA A 284 -11.53 -16.80 -2.61
C ALA A 284 -12.43 -17.12 -1.40
N GLY A 285 -13.71 -16.74 -1.47
CA GLY A 285 -14.64 -16.88 -0.35
C GLY A 285 -14.57 -15.74 0.69
N GLY A 286 -13.54 -14.88 0.65
CA GLY A 286 -13.43 -13.75 1.57
C GLY A 286 -14.62 -12.79 1.53
N PRO A 287 -15.02 -12.27 0.34
CA PRO A 287 -16.15 -11.35 0.23
C PRO A 287 -17.48 -11.91 0.76
N GLN A 288 -17.69 -13.22 0.74
CA GLN A 288 -18.88 -13.85 1.32
C GLN A 288 -18.90 -13.76 2.86
N ILE A 289 -17.72 -13.65 3.49
CA ILE A 289 -17.58 -13.57 4.95
C ILE A 289 -17.57 -12.12 5.42
N TRP A 290 -16.67 -11.30 4.90
CA TRP A 290 -16.54 -9.92 5.35
C TRP A 290 -17.58 -8.97 4.73
N GLY A 291 -18.09 -9.31 3.54
CA GLY A 291 -19.02 -8.45 2.79
C GLY A 291 -20.28 -8.05 3.57
N PRO A 292 -21.04 -8.98 4.16
CA PRO A 292 -22.21 -8.64 4.98
C PRO A 292 -21.90 -7.73 6.16
N LEU A 293 -20.71 -7.88 6.78
CA LEU A 293 -20.27 -7.04 7.90
C LEU A 293 -20.01 -5.60 7.45
N VAL A 294 -19.29 -5.46 6.32
CA VAL A 294 -19.02 -4.16 5.71
C VAL A 294 -20.31 -3.50 5.26
N GLU A 295 -21.22 -4.25 4.61
CA GLU A 295 -22.50 -3.72 4.15
C GLU A 295 -23.35 -3.17 5.31
N THR A 296 -23.46 -3.92 6.40
CA THR A 296 -24.17 -3.48 7.62
C THR A 296 -23.53 -2.24 8.23
N PHE A 297 -22.21 -2.23 8.37
CA PHE A 297 -21.47 -1.09 8.89
C PHE A 297 -21.68 0.16 8.04
N LEU A 298 -21.52 0.05 6.72
CA LEU A 298 -21.70 1.17 5.80
C LEU A 298 -23.16 1.68 5.77
N ALA A 299 -24.14 0.79 5.82
CA ALA A 299 -25.56 1.19 5.90
C ALA A 299 -25.88 2.01 7.15
N ASN A 300 -25.20 1.74 8.27
CA ASN A 300 -25.37 2.50 9.50
C ASN A 300 -24.61 3.83 9.52
N THR A 301 -23.49 3.89 8.77
CA THR A 301 -22.55 5.03 8.81
C THR A 301 -22.80 6.06 7.70
N LEU A 302 -23.28 5.64 6.53
CA LEU A 302 -23.44 6.47 5.33
C LEU A 302 -24.87 7.02 5.14
N ARG A 303 -25.61 7.16 6.22
CA ARG A 303 -26.98 7.71 6.18
C ARG A 303 -27.03 9.16 5.78
#